data_d46241157f81a29056d9ef4f34e8abf4
#
_entry.id   d46241157f81a29056d9ef4f34e8abf4
#
_cell.length_a   1.000
_cell.length_b   1.000
_cell.length_c   1.000
_cell.angle_alpha   90.00
_cell.angle_beta   90.00
_cell.angle_gamma   90.00
#
_symmetry.space_group_name_H-M   'P 1'
#
loop_
_entity.id
_entity.type
_entity.pdbx_description
1 polymer ?
#
loop_
_entity_poly.entity_id
_entity_poly.type
_entity_poly.pdbx_seq_one_letter_code
_entity_poly.pdbx_strand_id
1 'polypeptide(L)'
;LREKFPESKMLILEKGVLPQGASTKNAGFACFGSLSEIMEDLKNHSEDEVIQLIQKRWDGLQLLRKNLGDAVIDFKPFGGYEIFLKEEESFYNECLQKIPFINEVLKPVFKNDVFSKEVDRFGFGNVQEYTIFNPFEAQIDTGNMMQELLRQAVVANILILNQQTVTGFEDKSSSVEVALGDFSCTTQKLLFATNGFAAELT
;
A
#
# COMPACT_ATOMS: atom_id res chain seq x y z
N LEU A 1 4.60 17.07 0.08
CA LEU A 1 3.98 18.42 -0.01
C LEU A 1 4.84 19.48 0.66
N ARG A 2 5.30 19.26 1.90
CA ARG A 2 6.13 20.24 2.63
C ARG A 2 7.39 20.65 1.85
N GLU A 3 8.09 19.69 1.24
CA GLU A 3 9.25 19.97 0.39
C GLU A 3 8.94 20.88 -0.80
N LYS A 4 7.74 20.68 -1.41
CA LYS A 4 7.30 21.49 -2.56
C LYS A 4 6.71 22.85 -2.17
N PHE A 5 6.19 22.95 -0.96
CA PHE A 5 5.50 24.14 -0.45
C PHE A 5 5.98 24.44 0.97
N PRO A 6 7.24 24.86 1.17
CA PRO A 6 7.86 24.99 2.49
C PRO A 6 7.17 26.02 3.37
N GLU A 7 6.66 27.12 2.82
CA GLU A 7 6.03 28.22 3.54
C GLU A 7 4.50 28.07 3.71
N SER A 8 3.90 27.04 3.12
CA SER A 8 2.46 26.88 3.17
C SER A 8 2.00 26.39 4.55
N LYS A 9 0.93 26.97 5.08
CA LYS A 9 0.22 26.39 6.23
C LYS A 9 -0.48 25.13 5.77
N MET A 10 -0.30 24.02 6.48
CA MET A 10 -0.88 22.73 6.16
C MET A 10 -1.68 22.20 7.34
N LEU A 11 -2.86 21.67 7.02
CA LEU A 11 -3.78 21.07 7.96
C LEU A 11 -4.18 19.68 7.47
N ILE A 12 -4.13 18.69 8.33
CA ILE A 12 -4.70 17.37 8.13
C ILE A 12 -5.97 17.27 8.99
N LEU A 13 -7.07 16.89 8.36
CA LEU A 13 -8.33 16.58 9.02
C LEU A 13 -8.52 15.07 9.06
N GLU A 14 -8.62 14.52 10.26
CA GLU A 14 -8.84 13.09 10.48
C GLU A 14 -10.22 12.89 11.17
N LYS A 15 -11.06 12.04 10.58
CA LYS A 15 -12.39 11.72 11.10
C LYS A 15 -12.31 11.01 12.46
N GLY A 16 -11.35 10.13 12.63
CA GLY A 16 -11.18 9.32 13.85
C GLY A 16 -10.56 10.09 15.01
N VAL A 17 -10.60 9.50 16.20
CA VAL A 17 -9.85 9.98 17.37
C VAL A 17 -8.34 9.89 17.12
N LEU A 18 -7.94 8.86 16.40
CA LEU A 18 -6.60 8.62 15.86
C LEU A 18 -6.74 8.15 14.40
N PRO A 19 -5.68 8.16 13.60
CA PRO A 19 -5.72 7.55 12.26
C PRO A 19 -6.27 6.12 12.32
N GLN A 20 -7.36 5.85 11.60
CA GLN A 20 -8.08 4.56 11.64
C GLN A 20 -8.27 3.94 10.25
N GLY A 21 -7.65 4.51 9.22
CA GLY A 21 -7.74 4.04 7.84
C GLY A 21 -6.92 2.77 7.56
N ALA A 22 -6.83 2.40 6.29
CA ALA A 22 -6.11 1.21 5.82
C ALA A 22 -4.63 1.21 6.24
N SER A 23 -3.99 2.39 6.35
CA SER A 23 -2.60 2.51 6.79
C SER A 23 -2.34 2.03 8.22
N THR A 24 -3.38 1.93 9.07
CA THR A 24 -3.28 1.43 10.46
C THR A 24 -3.89 0.06 10.64
N LYS A 25 -4.67 -0.42 9.66
CA LYS A 25 -5.43 -1.68 9.73
C LYS A 25 -4.93 -2.69 8.69
N ASN A 26 -3.62 -2.80 8.56
CA ASN A 26 -3.00 -3.78 7.66
C ASN A 26 -2.09 -4.73 8.45
N ALA A 27 -1.77 -5.85 7.84
CA ALA A 27 -0.96 -6.90 8.47
C ALA A 27 0.56 -6.67 8.40
N GLY A 28 1.00 -5.54 7.85
CA GLY A 28 2.41 -5.21 7.73
C GLY A 28 3.14 -5.92 6.59
N PHE A 29 2.41 -6.47 5.62
CA PHE A 29 3.04 -7.01 4.41
C PHE A 29 3.58 -5.88 3.53
N ALA A 30 4.88 -5.89 3.29
CA ALA A 30 5.54 -5.03 2.32
C ALA A 30 5.63 -5.80 1.00
N CYS A 31 4.54 -5.84 0.27
CA CYS A 31 4.33 -6.64 -0.94
C CYS A 31 3.87 -5.79 -2.13
N PHE A 32 3.93 -6.36 -3.32
CA PHE A 32 3.44 -5.74 -4.55
C PHE A 32 2.40 -6.61 -5.29
N GLY A 33 2.13 -7.80 -4.82
CA GLY A 33 1.15 -8.75 -5.32
C GLY A 33 1.70 -10.17 -5.35
N SER A 34 0.87 -11.14 -4.96
CA SER A 34 1.17 -12.56 -5.08
C SER A 34 1.10 -13.01 -6.55
N LEU A 35 1.60 -14.21 -6.86
CA LEU A 35 1.52 -14.76 -8.20
C LEU A 35 0.06 -14.91 -8.66
N SER A 36 -0.82 -15.38 -7.79
CA SER A 36 -2.24 -15.56 -8.10
C SER A 36 -2.96 -14.24 -8.36
N GLU A 37 -2.65 -13.18 -7.59
CA GLU A 37 -3.18 -11.83 -7.82
C GLU A 37 -2.74 -11.29 -9.19
N ILE A 38 -1.47 -11.45 -9.55
CA ILE A 38 -0.93 -11.02 -10.84
C ILE A 38 -1.59 -11.78 -11.99
N MET A 39 -1.82 -13.08 -11.83
CA MET A 39 -2.56 -13.88 -12.81
C MET A 39 -3.99 -13.36 -13.01
N GLU A 40 -4.65 -12.94 -11.93
CA GLU A 40 -6.02 -12.40 -12.02
C GLU A 40 -6.00 -11.01 -12.67
N ASP A 41 -5.05 -10.15 -12.32
CA ASP A 41 -4.88 -8.84 -12.95
C ASP A 41 -4.67 -9.00 -14.48
N LEU A 42 -3.88 -9.97 -14.94
CA LEU A 42 -3.62 -10.24 -16.35
C LEU A 42 -4.83 -10.77 -17.13
N LYS A 43 -5.90 -11.23 -16.46
CA LYS A 43 -7.16 -11.58 -17.15
C LYS A 43 -7.95 -10.34 -17.58
N ASN A 44 -7.78 -9.23 -16.85
CA ASN A 44 -8.59 -8.03 -16.99
C ASN A 44 -7.79 -6.83 -17.55
N HIS A 45 -6.47 -6.92 -17.54
CA HIS A 45 -5.55 -5.85 -17.93
C HIS A 45 -4.46 -6.37 -18.87
N SER A 46 -3.88 -5.48 -19.67
CA SER A 46 -2.71 -5.80 -20.50
C SER A 46 -1.45 -6.03 -19.63
N GLU A 47 -0.47 -6.75 -20.18
CA GLU A 47 0.81 -6.95 -19.51
C GLU A 47 1.48 -5.63 -19.13
N ASP A 48 1.43 -4.62 -20.01
CA ASP A 48 2.01 -3.29 -19.75
C ASP A 48 1.34 -2.58 -18.57
N GLU A 49 0.01 -2.67 -18.44
CA GLU A 49 -0.72 -2.08 -17.30
C GLU A 49 -0.36 -2.79 -16.00
N VAL A 50 -0.25 -4.11 -16.01
CA VAL A 50 0.15 -4.91 -14.84
C VAL A 50 1.59 -4.59 -14.44
N ILE A 51 2.53 -4.54 -15.40
CA ILE A 51 3.93 -4.15 -15.14
C ILE A 51 3.99 -2.75 -14.51
N GLN A 52 3.26 -1.77 -15.05
CA GLN A 52 3.22 -0.41 -14.50
C GLN A 52 2.64 -0.35 -13.08
N LEU A 53 1.61 -1.16 -12.79
CA LEU A 53 1.03 -1.25 -11.46
C LEU A 53 2.04 -1.80 -10.45
N ILE A 54 2.70 -2.90 -10.80
CA ILE A 54 3.72 -3.54 -9.97
C ILE A 54 4.92 -2.61 -9.76
N GLN A 55 5.39 -1.94 -10.82
CA GLN A 55 6.46 -0.94 -10.71
C GLN A 55 6.08 0.18 -9.73
N LYS A 56 4.86 0.71 -9.81
CA LYS A 56 4.39 1.77 -8.89
C LYS A 56 4.33 1.27 -7.44
N ARG A 57 3.87 0.03 -7.21
CA ARG A 57 3.84 -0.57 -5.87
C ARG A 57 5.25 -0.76 -5.33
N TRP A 58 6.16 -1.27 -6.15
CA TRP A 58 7.57 -1.43 -5.80
C TRP A 58 8.26 -0.11 -5.49
N ASP A 59 8.11 0.89 -6.34
CA ASP A 59 8.65 2.24 -6.14
C ASP A 59 8.08 2.88 -4.87
N GLY A 60 6.79 2.68 -4.61
CA GLY A 60 6.12 3.13 -3.39
C GLY A 60 6.74 2.52 -2.13
N LEU A 61 7.05 1.22 -2.14
CA LEU A 61 7.75 0.55 -1.05
C LEU A 61 9.16 1.11 -0.85
N GLN A 62 9.93 1.31 -1.94
CA GLN A 62 11.27 1.90 -1.84
C GLN A 62 11.21 3.34 -1.30
N LEU A 63 10.21 4.11 -1.71
CA LEU A 63 9.99 5.46 -1.21
C LEU A 63 9.63 5.47 0.29
N LEU A 64 8.80 4.55 0.75
CA LEU A 64 8.47 4.38 2.16
C LEU A 64 9.73 4.11 2.98
N ARG A 65 10.54 3.12 2.57
CA ARG A 65 11.81 2.76 3.21
C ARG A 65 12.79 3.93 3.25
N LYS A 66 12.93 4.65 2.12
CA LYS A 66 13.78 5.85 2.03
C LYS A 66 13.36 6.95 3.00
N ASN A 67 12.05 7.19 3.13
CA ASN A 67 11.52 8.30 3.92
C ASN A 67 11.51 8.00 5.42
N LEU A 68 11.27 6.76 5.81
CA LEU A 68 11.11 6.39 7.21
C LEU A 68 12.33 5.67 7.79
N GLY A 69 13.07 4.96 6.96
CA GLY A 69 14.21 4.13 7.35
C GLY A 69 13.83 2.72 7.80
N ASP A 70 14.53 1.72 7.29
CA ASP A 70 14.26 0.30 7.54
C ASP A 70 14.26 -0.05 9.04
N ALA A 71 15.18 0.52 9.80
CA ALA A 71 15.27 0.27 11.23
C ALA A 71 14.07 0.82 12.02
N VAL A 72 13.50 1.94 11.57
CA VAL A 72 12.34 2.57 12.22
C VAL A 72 11.07 1.77 12.01
N ILE A 73 10.84 1.32 10.77
CA ILE A 73 9.65 0.55 10.42
C ILE A 73 9.81 -0.96 10.65
N ASP A 74 10.91 -1.38 11.24
CA ASP A 74 11.28 -2.78 11.47
C ASP A 74 11.17 -3.63 10.19
N PHE A 75 11.72 -3.12 9.08
CA PHE A 75 11.70 -3.81 7.80
C PHE A 75 12.48 -5.11 7.85
N LYS A 76 11.82 -6.24 7.59
CA LYS A 76 12.39 -7.59 7.58
C LYS A 76 12.22 -8.24 6.20
N PRO A 77 13.30 -8.42 5.43
CA PRO A 77 13.23 -9.01 4.09
C PRO A 77 13.16 -10.55 4.17
N PHE A 78 12.09 -11.08 4.76
CA PHE A 78 11.89 -12.52 4.93
C PHE A 78 11.36 -13.21 3.67
N GLY A 79 10.96 -12.42 2.67
CA GLY A 79 10.21 -12.89 1.52
C GLY A 79 8.72 -13.10 1.84
N GLY A 80 7.96 -13.42 0.82
CA GLY A 80 6.55 -13.80 0.89
C GLY A 80 6.34 -15.24 0.45
N TYR A 81 5.36 -15.90 1.04
CA TYR A 81 5.00 -17.29 0.71
C TYR A 81 3.50 -17.36 0.41
N GLU A 82 3.17 -17.75 -0.79
CA GLU A 82 1.79 -18.06 -1.15
C GLU A 82 1.53 -19.54 -0.91
N ILE A 83 0.54 -19.81 -0.06
CA ILE A 83 0.20 -21.15 0.44
C ILE A 83 -1.16 -21.54 -0.13
N PHE A 84 -1.30 -22.77 -0.59
CA PHE A 84 -2.53 -23.31 -1.15
C PHE A 84 -3.06 -24.46 -0.31
N LEU A 85 -4.38 -24.54 -0.13
CA LEU A 85 -5.01 -25.66 0.52
C LEU A 85 -5.02 -26.89 -0.40
N LYS A 86 -5.14 -28.09 0.17
CA LYS A 86 -5.17 -29.34 -0.61
C LYS A 86 -6.35 -29.40 -1.59
N GLU A 87 -7.49 -28.85 -1.20
CA GLU A 87 -8.67 -28.75 -2.05
C GLU A 87 -8.51 -27.81 -3.24
N GLU A 88 -7.51 -26.93 -3.23
CA GLU A 88 -7.20 -25.98 -4.32
C GLU A 88 -6.20 -26.54 -5.35
N GLU A 89 -6.05 -27.86 -5.43
CA GLU A 89 -5.03 -28.54 -6.24
C GLU A 89 -5.01 -28.07 -7.70
N SER A 90 -6.17 -27.87 -8.32
CA SER A 90 -6.27 -27.42 -9.72
C SER A 90 -5.69 -26.02 -9.89
N PHE A 91 -6.05 -25.09 -9.02
CA PHE A 91 -5.58 -23.71 -9.05
C PHE A 91 -4.09 -23.64 -8.68
N TYR A 92 -3.67 -24.38 -7.69
CA TYR A 92 -2.27 -24.53 -7.32
C TYR A 92 -1.40 -24.98 -8.50
N ASN A 93 -1.82 -26.03 -9.23
CA ASN A 93 -1.08 -26.51 -10.39
C ASN A 93 -1.04 -25.48 -11.53
N GLU A 94 -2.12 -24.73 -11.75
CA GLU A 94 -2.14 -23.62 -12.69
C GLU A 94 -1.11 -22.54 -12.30
N CYS A 95 -1.08 -22.13 -11.03
CA CYS A 95 -0.12 -21.17 -10.50
C CYS A 95 1.33 -21.63 -10.72
N LEU A 96 1.65 -22.88 -10.39
CA LEU A 96 2.99 -23.42 -10.62
C LEU A 96 3.43 -23.38 -12.08
N GLN A 97 2.51 -23.70 -13.00
CA GLN A 97 2.79 -23.65 -14.45
C GLN A 97 3.01 -22.22 -14.97
N LYS A 98 2.44 -21.24 -14.30
CA LYS A 98 2.55 -19.82 -14.67
C LYS A 98 3.80 -19.13 -14.16
N ILE A 99 4.53 -19.70 -13.20
CA ILE A 99 5.76 -19.09 -12.64
C ILE A 99 6.72 -18.60 -13.72
N PRO A 100 7.12 -19.42 -14.75
CA PRO A 100 8.06 -18.95 -15.76
C PRO A 100 7.53 -17.77 -16.58
N PHE A 101 6.26 -17.80 -16.94
CA PHE A 101 5.62 -16.73 -17.69
C PHE A 101 5.57 -15.43 -16.89
N ILE A 102 5.12 -15.48 -15.63
CA ILE A 102 5.03 -14.29 -14.77
C ILE A 102 6.42 -13.71 -14.50
N ASN A 103 7.44 -14.56 -14.30
CA ASN A 103 8.80 -14.09 -14.13
C ASN A 103 9.30 -13.31 -15.38
N GLU A 104 9.00 -13.78 -16.60
CA GLU A 104 9.34 -13.02 -17.81
C GLU A 104 8.58 -11.69 -17.91
N VAL A 105 7.28 -11.67 -17.58
CA VAL A 105 6.47 -10.44 -17.53
C VAL A 105 7.08 -9.42 -16.56
N LEU A 106 7.58 -9.85 -15.40
CA LEU A 106 8.11 -8.98 -14.36
C LEU A 106 9.61 -8.63 -14.51
N LYS A 107 10.30 -9.24 -15.46
CA LYS A 107 11.73 -9.00 -15.69
C LYS A 107 12.12 -7.53 -15.93
N PRO A 108 11.29 -6.68 -16.58
CA PRO A 108 11.59 -5.25 -16.70
C PRO A 108 11.73 -4.54 -15.35
N VAL A 109 10.97 -4.97 -14.34
CA VAL A 109 10.95 -4.35 -13.00
C VAL A 109 12.09 -4.88 -12.12
N PHE A 110 12.23 -6.22 -12.01
CA PHE A 110 13.11 -6.84 -11.01
C PHE A 110 14.44 -7.35 -11.56
N LYS A 111 14.57 -7.53 -12.87
CA LYS A 111 15.74 -8.08 -13.58
C LYS A 111 16.15 -9.52 -13.16
N ASN A 112 15.43 -10.11 -12.24
CA ASN A 112 15.60 -11.47 -11.72
C ASN A 112 14.24 -12.15 -11.66
N ASP A 113 14.26 -13.47 -11.48
CA ASP A 113 13.04 -14.21 -11.21
C ASP A 113 12.45 -13.79 -9.85
N VAL A 114 11.16 -13.52 -9.88
CA VAL A 114 10.39 -13.03 -8.72
C VAL A 114 9.78 -14.19 -7.95
N PHE A 115 9.30 -15.19 -8.65
CA PHE A 115 8.61 -16.32 -8.05
C PHE A 115 9.36 -17.62 -8.25
N SER A 116 9.44 -18.41 -7.19
CA SER A 116 10.00 -19.77 -7.21
C SER A 116 9.12 -20.75 -6.44
N LYS A 117 9.18 -22.02 -6.85
CA LYS A 117 8.56 -23.12 -6.13
C LYS A 117 9.48 -23.58 -5.01
N GLU A 118 9.00 -23.58 -3.75
CA GLU A 118 9.74 -24.07 -2.59
C GLU A 118 8.93 -25.08 -1.78
N VAL A 119 9.61 -26.03 -1.14
CA VAL A 119 8.97 -27.00 -0.23
C VAL A 119 8.39 -26.26 0.96
N ASP A 120 7.15 -26.59 1.36
CA ASP A 120 6.59 -26.09 2.61
C ASP A 120 7.45 -26.49 3.81
N ARG A 121 7.90 -25.50 4.56
CA ARG A 121 8.75 -25.66 5.74
C ARG A 121 8.06 -25.24 7.04
N PHE A 122 6.81 -24.80 6.94
CA PHE A 122 6.06 -24.25 8.07
C PHE A 122 5.28 -25.32 8.83
N GLY A 123 5.05 -26.49 8.21
CA GLY A 123 4.36 -27.61 8.83
C GLY A 123 2.87 -27.38 9.03
N PHE A 124 2.25 -26.55 8.21
CA PHE A 124 0.81 -26.36 8.24
C PHE A 124 0.06 -27.63 7.81
N GLY A 125 -1.07 -27.90 8.49
CA GLY A 125 -1.96 -28.98 8.09
C GLY A 125 -2.81 -28.59 6.90
N ASN A 126 -3.18 -29.57 6.06
CA ASN A 126 -4.11 -29.41 4.93
C ASN A 126 -3.64 -28.43 3.83
N VAL A 127 -2.31 -28.26 3.67
CA VAL A 127 -1.73 -27.43 2.62
C VAL A 127 -0.99 -28.29 1.59
N GLN A 128 -0.74 -27.74 0.40
CA GLN A 128 0.06 -28.37 -0.65
C GLN A 128 1.51 -28.53 -0.21
N GLU A 129 2.24 -29.46 -0.82
CA GLU A 129 3.63 -29.79 -0.48
C GLU A 129 4.59 -28.62 -0.75
N TYR A 130 4.29 -27.78 -1.73
CA TYR A 130 5.12 -26.65 -2.11
C TYR A 130 4.35 -25.34 -1.97
N THR A 131 5.07 -24.30 -1.65
CA THR A 131 4.63 -22.90 -1.65
C THR A 131 5.22 -22.17 -2.86
N ILE A 132 4.67 -21.00 -3.18
CA ILE A 132 5.28 -20.09 -4.13
C ILE A 132 5.99 -18.99 -3.33
N PHE A 133 7.30 -18.90 -3.46
CA PHE A 133 8.14 -17.95 -2.74
C PHE A 133 8.46 -16.74 -3.58
N ASN A 134 8.45 -15.56 -2.95
CA ASN A 134 8.85 -14.28 -3.52
C ASN A 134 9.90 -13.61 -2.62
N PRO A 135 11.18 -13.52 -3.02
CA PRO A 135 12.25 -12.95 -2.21
C PRO A 135 12.19 -11.41 -2.07
N PHE A 136 11.38 -10.74 -2.88
CA PHE A 136 11.28 -9.27 -2.89
C PHE A 136 10.25 -8.73 -1.90
N GLU A 137 9.49 -9.60 -1.25
CA GLU A 137 8.54 -9.22 -0.21
C GLU A 137 9.20 -9.15 1.17
N ALA A 138 8.54 -8.43 2.06
CA ALA A 138 9.06 -8.17 3.39
C ALA A 138 7.91 -7.97 4.40
N GLN A 139 8.29 -7.87 5.66
CA GLN A 139 7.43 -7.47 6.75
C GLN A 139 7.84 -6.08 7.26
N ILE A 140 6.87 -5.28 7.70
CA ILE A 140 7.09 -4.03 8.43
C ILE A 140 6.24 -4.00 9.70
N ASP A 141 6.64 -3.19 10.67
CA ASP A 141 5.79 -2.82 11.81
C ASP A 141 4.92 -1.62 11.43
N THR A 142 3.61 -1.88 11.25
CA THR A 142 2.62 -0.85 10.87
C THR A 142 2.47 0.23 11.95
N GLY A 143 2.58 -0.14 13.23
CA GLY A 143 2.50 0.80 14.34
C GLY A 143 3.67 1.77 14.32
N ASN A 144 4.88 1.26 14.20
CA ASN A 144 6.09 2.08 14.09
C ASN A 144 6.06 2.97 12.83
N MET A 145 5.61 2.44 11.69
CA MET A 145 5.42 3.20 10.47
C MET A 145 4.49 4.40 10.69
N MET A 146 3.34 4.19 11.29
CA MET A 146 2.37 5.27 11.54
C MET A 146 2.86 6.26 12.58
N GLN A 147 3.52 5.81 13.63
CA GLN A 147 4.12 6.68 14.63
C GLN A 147 5.16 7.62 14.01
N GLU A 148 6.03 7.08 13.16
CA GLU A 148 7.05 7.90 12.48
C GLU A 148 6.44 8.90 11.50
N LEU A 149 5.41 8.50 10.73
CA LEU A 149 4.68 9.41 9.84
C LEU A 149 4.05 10.57 10.60
N LEU A 150 3.40 10.31 11.73
CA LEU A 150 2.83 11.35 12.60
C LEU A 150 3.92 12.25 13.17
N ARG A 151 5.03 11.67 13.65
CA ARG A 151 6.19 12.43 14.15
C ARG A 151 6.73 13.37 13.07
N GLN A 152 6.91 12.88 11.85
CA GLN A 152 7.39 13.70 10.72
C GLN A 152 6.42 14.83 10.37
N ALA A 153 5.11 14.58 10.41
CA ALA A 153 4.11 15.62 10.19
C ALA A 153 4.21 16.74 11.23
N VAL A 154 4.36 16.39 12.52
CA VAL A 154 4.54 17.35 13.62
C VAL A 154 5.84 18.15 13.45
N VAL A 155 6.96 17.47 13.18
CA VAL A 155 8.26 18.13 12.94
C VAL A 155 8.22 19.06 11.73
N ALA A 156 7.45 18.70 10.71
CA ALA A 156 7.21 19.51 9.53
C ALA A 156 6.21 20.69 9.77
N ASN A 157 5.81 20.92 11.02
CA ASN A 157 4.84 21.94 11.41
C ASN A 157 3.51 21.83 10.64
N ILE A 158 3.00 20.60 10.49
CA ILE A 158 1.69 20.32 9.92
C ILE A 158 0.71 20.13 11.08
N LEU A 159 -0.36 20.92 11.09
CA LEU A 159 -1.41 20.77 12.10
C LEU A 159 -2.27 19.55 11.77
N ILE A 160 -2.52 18.72 12.77
CA ILE A 160 -3.42 17.56 12.65
C ILE A 160 -4.59 17.77 13.61
N LEU A 161 -5.81 17.77 13.08
CA LEU A 161 -7.04 17.82 13.86
C LEU A 161 -7.78 16.51 13.73
N ASN A 162 -7.89 15.79 14.84
CA ASN A 162 -8.67 14.56 14.94
C ASN A 162 -10.13 14.87 15.26
N GLN A 163 -11.01 13.89 15.08
CA GLN A 163 -12.47 14.00 15.27
C GLN A 163 -13.10 15.09 14.40
N GLN A 164 -12.54 15.33 13.22
CA GLN A 164 -13.04 16.31 12.26
C GLN A 164 -13.54 15.60 11.02
N THR A 165 -14.85 15.39 10.95
CA THR A 165 -15.50 14.80 9.78
C THR A 165 -15.75 15.89 8.74
N VAL A 166 -15.12 15.78 7.58
CA VAL A 166 -15.46 16.59 6.41
C VAL A 166 -16.80 16.09 5.88
N THR A 167 -17.80 16.98 5.81
CA THR A 167 -19.15 16.66 5.34
C THR A 167 -19.41 17.13 3.91
N GLY A 168 -18.52 17.96 3.36
CA GLY A 168 -18.60 18.45 1.98
C GLY A 168 -17.54 19.51 1.70
N PHE A 169 -17.48 19.96 0.48
CA PHE A 169 -16.65 21.10 0.08
C PHE A 169 -17.29 21.85 -1.10
N GLU A 170 -16.91 23.12 -1.24
CA GLU A 170 -17.31 23.98 -2.34
C GLU A 170 -16.07 24.66 -2.94
N ASP A 171 -15.87 24.47 -4.25
CA ASP A 171 -14.82 25.17 -5.00
C ASP A 171 -15.34 26.58 -5.42
N LYS A 172 -14.66 27.61 -4.91
CA LYS A 172 -14.99 29.03 -5.16
C LYS A 172 -14.02 29.68 -6.12
N SER A 173 -13.44 28.94 -7.06
CA SER A 173 -12.49 29.39 -8.10
C SER A 173 -11.11 29.83 -7.56
N SER A 174 -11.04 30.61 -6.48
CA SER A 174 -9.77 31.07 -5.86
C SER A 174 -9.48 30.42 -4.53
N SER A 175 -10.46 29.70 -3.97
CA SER A 175 -10.37 29.03 -2.66
C SER A 175 -11.34 27.88 -2.63
N VAL A 176 -11.15 26.96 -1.69
CA VAL A 176 -12.08 25.87 -1.40
C VAL A 176 -12.61 26.07 0.02
N GLU A 177 -13.90 26.06 0.18
CA GLU A 177 -14.56 26.01 1.48
C GLU A 177 -14.81 24.54 1.85
N VAL A 178 -14.34 24.13 3.01
CA VAL A 178 -14.46 22.75 3.52
C VAL A 178 -15.40 22.75 4.72
N ALA A 179 -16.50 22.02 4.63
CA ALA A 179 -17.50 21.90 5.70
C ALA A 179 -17.11 20.80 6.71
N LEU A 180 -17.25 21.14 8.00
CA LEU A 180 -16.90 20.31 9.16
C LEU A 180 -18.05 20.27 10.16
N GLY A 181 -19.22 19.78 9.73
CA GLY A 181 -20.45 19.87 10.51
C GLY A 181 -20.95 21.32 10.60
N ASP A 182 -20.98 21.90 11.82
CA ASP A 182 -21.43 23.27 12.04
C ASP A 182 -20.38 24.34 11.73
N PHE A 183 -19.16 23.93 11.33
CA PHE A 183 -18.05 24.81 11.01
C PHE A 183 -17.63 24.67 9.56
N SER A 184 -16.97 25.68 9.04
CA SER A 184 -16.23 25.57 7.79
C SER A 184 -14.84 26.17 7.92
N CYS A 185 -13.94 25.75 7.05
CA CYS A 185 -12.64 26.38 6.88
C CYS A 185 -12.37 26.66 5.39
N THR A 186 -11.66 27.73 5.11
CA THR A 186 -11.28 28.09 3.75
C THR A 186 -9.81 27.81 3.51
N THR A 187 -9.51 27.19 2.39
CA THR A 187 -8.16 26.86 1.96
C THR A 187 -7.95 27.20 0.48
N GLN A 188 -6.72 27.38 0.06
CA GLN A 188 -6.39 27.55 -1.36
C GLN A 188 -6.38 26.22 -2.13
N LYS A 189 -6.11 25.11 -1.46
CA LYS A 189 -6.04 23.77 -2.08
C LYS A 189 -6.56 22.73 -1.11
N LEU A 190 -7.39 21.82 -1.61
CA LEU A 190 -7.87 20.64 -0.91
C LEU A 190 -7.23 19.41 -1.56
N LEU A 191 -6.69 18.51 -0.74
CA LEU A 191 -6.16 17.22 -1.16
C LEU A 191 -6.96 16.10 -0.50
N PHE A 192 -7.54 15.24 -1.30
CA PHE A 192 -8.21 14.04 -0.82
C PHE A 192 -7.17 12.94 -0.58
N ALA A 193 -7.02 12.51 0.66
CA ALA A 193 -6.18 11.40 1.06
C ALA A 193 -7.01 10.28 1.72
N THR A 194 -8.27 10.15 1.30
CA THR A 194 -9.29 9.28 1.90
C THR A 194 -9.40 7.93 1.19
N ASN A 195 -8.46 7.61 0.26
CA ASN A 195 -8.47 6.39 -0.54
C ASN A 195 -9.83 6.20 -1.26
N GLY A 196 -10.41 5.00 -1.23
CA GLY A 196 -11.69 4.68 -1.87
C GLY A 196 -12.89 5.49 -1.38
N PHE A 197 -12.79 6.15 -0.23
CA PHE A 197 -13.87 7.00 0.32
C PHE A 197 -13.93 8.41 -0.29
N ALA A 198 -13.05 8.76 -1.21
CA ALA A 198 -13.11 10.06 -1.89
C ALA A 198 -14.45 10.27 -2.62
N ALA A 199 -15.00 9.20 -3.21
CA ALA A 199 -16.29 9.25 -3.92
C ALA A 199 -17.50 9.59 -3.03
N GLU A 200 -17.38 9.48 -1.71
CA GLU A 200 -18.45 9.89 -0.78
C GLU A 200 -18.50 11.41 -0.59
N LEU A 201 -17.45 12.13 -1.01
CA LEU A 201 -17.32 13.58 -0.85
C LEU A 201 -17.43 14.33 -2.18
N THR A 202 -17.32 13.63 -3.31
CA THR A 202 -17.40 14.18 -4.67
C THR A 202 -18.71 13.81 -5.34
#